data_a80028df601d67fc4a0e08410cdb996e
#
_entry.id   a80028df601d67fc4a0e08410cdb996e
#
_cell.length_a   1.000
_cell.length_b   1.000
_cell.length_c   1.000
_cell.angle_alpha   90.00
_cell.angle_beta   90.00
_cell.angle_gamma   90.00
#
_symmetry.space_group_name_H-M   'P 1'
#
loop_
_entity.id
_entity.type
_entity.pdbx_description
1 polymer ?
#
loop_
_entity_poly.entity_id
_entity_poly.type
_entity_poly.pdbx_seq_one_letter_code
_entity_poly.pdbx_strand_id
1 'polypeptide(L)'
;MNTKEYWNDIDSRLEQLVKYGFVKLPSLKEYDLDRLSNQVSIEMGALTFKESGIAHKNFLNNLNINEYLTPKLFNIAQNAFNYKGDSLNQYHIARKVEPGNSKEMYRAHFDSHLFTMVIPVKIPESAEENGSGGLIYFPNARKMPSNEISNFIGKAFHKKYASKEGLDKFSNAHEKKEESFMDYQPLLFIGNTTLHTNHAVLSSCSSYRLTFLAHFFDPSPKYGVGSLLRLIRNR
;
A
#
# COMPACT_ATOMS: atom_id res chain seq x y z
N MET A 1 -7.70 -19.32 -10.39
CA MET A 1 -8.32 -19.01 -9.07
C MET A 1 -9.78 -18.64 -9.25
N ASN A 2 -10.68 -19.17 -8.41
CA ASN A 2 -12.09 -18.76 -8.37
C ASN A 2 -12.24 -17.46 -7.55
N THR A 3 -12.59 -16.35 -8.19
CA THR A 3 -12.67 -15.03 -7.57
C THR A 3 -13.73 -14.95 -6.46
N LYS A 4 -14.86 -15.65 -6.63
CA LYS A 4 -15.91 -15.70 -5.60
C LYS A 4 -15.41 -16.39 -4.33
N GLU A 5 -14.63 -17.44 -4.48
CA GLU A 5 -14.03 -18.17 -3.38
C GLU A 5 -12.95 -17.33 -2.67
N TYR A 6 -12.15 -16.60 -3.45
CA TYR A 6 -11.13 -15.67 -2.91
C TYR A 6 -11.73 -14.63 -1.96
N TRP A 7 -12.93 -14.14 -2.23
CA TRP A 7 -13.59 -13.11 -1.44
C TRP A 7 -14.61 -13.64 -0.42
N ASN A 8 -14.69 -14.94 -0.21
CA ASN A 8 -15.74 -15.57 0.61
C ASN A 8 -15.82 -15.06 2.04
N ASP A 9 -14.68 -14.77 2.67
CA ASP A 9 -14.57 -14.33 4.06
C ASP A 9 -14.28 -12.82 4.19
N ILE A 10 -14.51 -12.05 3.13
CA ILE A 10 -14.13 -10.62 3.10
C ILE A 10 -14.78 -9.80 4.20
N ASP A 11 -16.01 -10.07 4.57
CA ASP A 11 -16.73 -9.33 5.62
C ASP A 11 -16.02 -9.47 6.97
N SER A 12 -15.68 -10.70 7.37
CA SER A 12 -14.93 -10.98 8.59
C SER A 12 -13.54 -10.31 8.57
N ARG A 13 -12.87 -10.29 7.41
CA ARG A 13 -11.58 -9.61 7.26
C ARG A 13 -11.71 -8.10 7.39
N LEU A 14 -12.77 -7.51 6.87
CA LEU A 14 -13.01 -6.07 6.99
C LEU A 14 -13.36 -5.64 8.42
N GLU A 15 -14.01 -6.50 9.21
CA GLU A 15 -14.17 -6.29 10.66
C GLU A 15 -12.81 -6.24 11.37
N GLN A 16 -11.87 -7.13 11.00
CA GLN A 16 -10.49 -7.10 11.51
C GLN A 16 -9.77 -5.82 11.09
N LEU A 17 -9.94 -5.37 9.84
CA LEU A 17 -9.38 -4.11 9.36
C LEU A 17 -9.83 -2.93 10.24
N VAL A 18 -11.13 -2.82 10.52
CA VAL A 18 -11.67 -1.73 11.35
C VAL A 18 -11.13 -1.83 12.78
N LYS A 19 -11.04 -3.03 13.33
CA LYS A 19 -10.59 -3.27 14.70
C LYS A 19 -9.10 -3.05 14.91
N TYR A 20 -8.27 -3.56 14.00
CA TYR A 20 -6.82 -3.59 14.18
C TYR A 20 -6.07 -2.59 13.29
N GLY A 21 -6.74 -1.95 12.33
CA GLY A 21 -6.14 -1.02 11.37
C GLY A 21 -5.51 -1.70 10.15
N PHE A 22 -5.48 -3.03 10.11
CA PHE A 22 -4.95 -3.82 8.99
C PHE A 22 -5.55 -5.22 8.95
N VAL A 23 -5.45 -5.87 7.79
CA VAL A 23 -5.80 -7.29 7.61
C VAL A 23 -5.03 -7.89 6.44
N LYS A 24 -4.64 -9.16 6.54
CA LYS A 24 -4.11 -9.95 5.42
C LYS A 24 -5.26 -10.57 4.63
N LEU A 25 -5.16 -10.49 3.31
CA LEU A 25 -6.10 -11.14 2.39
C LEU A 25 -5.59 -12.54 2.00
N PRO A 26 -6.41 -13.38 1.37
CA PRO A 26 -5.97 -14.70 0.92
C PRO A 26 -4.77 -14.61 -0.02
N SER A 27 -3.97 -15.68 -0.08
CA SER A 27 -2.78 -15.76 -0.93
C SER A 27 -3.13 -15.72 -2.41
N LEU A 28 -2.26 -15.10 -3.18
CA LEU A 28 -2.33 -15.03 -4.65
C LEU A 28 -1.43 -16.05 -5.35
N LYS A 29 -0.89 -17.03 -4.63
CA LYS A 29 0.01 -18.08 -5.19
C LYS A 29 -0.59 -18.87 -6.35
N GLU A 30 -1.92 -18.95 -6.45
CA GLU A 30 -2.61 -19.60 -7.57
C GLU A 30 -2.62 -18.77 -8.87
N TYR A 31 -2.26 -17.48 -8.81
CA TYR A 31 -2.09 -16.67 -10.01
C TYR A 31 -0.73 -16.92 -10.65
N ASP A 32 -0.68 -16.79 -11.97
CA ASP A 32 0.58 -16.77 -12.72
C ASP A 32 1.28 -15.40 -12.53
N LEU A 33 1.84 -15.23 -11.32
CA LEU A 33 2.49 -14.00 -10.91
C LEU A 33 3.80 -13.74 -11.66
N ASP A 34 4.48 -14.77 -12.11
CA ASP A 34 5.70 -14.64 -12.92
C ASP A 34 5.39 -14.03 -14.28
N ARG A 35 4.37 -14.52 -14.96
CA ARG A 35 3.90 -13.94 -16.22
C ARG A 35 3.44 -12.50 -16.02
N LEU A 36 2.68 -12.24 -14.97
CA LEU A 36 2.22 -10.88 -14.63
C LEU A 36 3.40 -9.94 -14.38
N SER A 37 4.39 -10.37 -13.58
CA SER A 37 5.56 -9.57 -13.26
C SER A 37 6.37 -9.21 -14.50
N ASN A 38 6.54 -10.16 -15.43
CA ASN A 38 7.24 -9.95 -16.68
C ASN A 38 6.51 -8.93 -17.56
N GLN A 39 5.19 -9.04 -17.73
CA GLN A 39 4.38 -8.09 -18.48
C GLN A 39 4.49 -6.68 -17.90
N VAL A 40 4.32 -6.54 -16.59
CA VAL A 40 4.42 -5.24 -15.90
C VAL A 40 5.83 -4.66 -16.00
N SER A 41 6.87 -5.49 -15.86
CA SER A 41 8.26 -5.04 -15.98
C SER A 41 8.56 -4.48 -17.37
N ILE A 42 8.04 -5.11 -18.44
CA ILE A 42 8.15 -4.59 -19.82
C ILE A 42 7.43 -3.24 -19.94
N GLU A 43 6.19 -3.13 -19.41
CA GLU A 43 5.44 -1.88 -19.43
C GLU A 43 6.13 -0.74 -18.64
N MET A 44 6.80 -1.07 -17.54
CA MET A 44 7.50 -0.10 -16.69
C MET A 44 8.86 0.32 -17.26
N GLY A 45 9.56 -0.58 -17.97
CA GLY A 45 10.93 -0.32 -18.37
C GLY A 45 11.83 -0.01 -17.17
N ALA A 46 12.51 1.14 -17.21
CA ALA A 46 13.38 1.62 -16.13
C ALA A 46 12.62 2.39 -15.01
N LEU A 47 11.30 2.57 -15.13
CA LEU A 47 10.54 3.33 -14.15
C LEU A 47 10.40 2.55 -12.83
N THR A 48 10.56 3.26 -11.71
CA THR A 48 10.28 2.74 -10.36
C THR A 48 8.78 2.74 -10.05
N PHE A 49 8.04 3.71 -10.61
CA PHE A 49 6.60 3.86 -10.44
C PHE A 49 5.92 3.98 -11.80
N LYS A 50 4.78 3.31 -11.94
CA LYS A 50 3.90 3.48 -13.09
C LYS A 50 2.44 3.48 -12.62
N GLU A 51 1.73 4.54 -12.92
CA GLU A 51 0.30 4.62 -12.70
C GLU A 51 -0.41 3.73 -13.73
N SER A 52 -1.23 2.84 -13.21
CA SER A 52 -2.24 2.06 -13.94
C SER A 52 -1.85 1.56 -15.34
N GLY A 53 -0.78 0.76 -15.45
CA GLY A 53 -0.47 0.01 -16.68
C GLY A 53 -1.58 -0.98 -17.07
N ILE A 54 -1.58 -1.45 -18.32
CA ILE A 54 -2.61 -2.37 -18.85
C ILE A 54 -2.63 -3.69 -18.06
N ALA A 55 -1.46 -4.29 -17.84
CA ALA A 55 -1.35 -5.55 -17.10
C ALA A 55 -1.84 -5.42 -15.66
N HIS A 56 -1.52 -4.29 -15.00
CA HIS A 56 -2.00 -4.00 -13.65
C HIS A 56 -3.54 -3.85 -13.62
N LYS A 57 -4.13 -3.08 -14.54
CA LYS A 57 -5.59 -2.92 -14.64
C LYS A 57 -6.29 -4.25 -14.88
N ASN A 58 -5.79 -5.04 -15.82
CA ASN A 58 -6.35 -6.36 -16.12
C ASN A 58 -6.28 -7.30 -14.91
N PHE A 59 -5.19 -7.27 -14.16
CA PHE A 59 -5.08 -8.05 -12.94
C PHE A 59 -6.13 -7.64 -11.89
N LEU A 60 -6.27 -6.34 -11.60
CA LEU A 60 -7.28 -5.86 -10.64
C LEU A 60 -8.72 -6.18 -11.09
N ASN A 61 -8.99 -6.09 -12.39
CA ASN A 61 -10.29 -6.48 -12.95
C ASN A 61 -10.54 -7.99 -12.83
N ASN A 62 -9.53 -8.82 -13.13
CA ASN A 62 -9.64 -10.28 -12.98
C ASN A 62 -9.80 -10.71 -11.50
N LEU A 63 -9.28 -9.92 -10.57
CA LEU A 63 -9.49 -10.10 -9.15
C LEU A 63 -10.88 -9.61 -8.70
N ASN A 64 -11.63 -8.94 -9.58
CA ASN A 64 -12.97 -8.38 -9.34
C ASN A 64 -13.03 -7.47 -8.10
N ILE A 65 -11.96 -6.68 -7.87
CA ILE A 65 -11.86 -5.79 -6.70
C ILE A 65 -13.04 -4.82 -6.64
N ASN A 66 -13.47 -4.29 -7.79
CA ASN A 66 -14.57 -3.33 -7.87
C ASN A 66 -15.95 -3.95 -7.56
N GLU A 67 -16.09 -5.27 -7.68
CA GLU A 67 -17.32 -5.98 -7.37
C GLU A 67 -17.38 -6.40 -5.89
N TYR A 68 -16.28 -6.97 -5.37
CA TYR A 68 -16.28 -7.60 -4.05
C TYR A 68 -15.71 -6.74 -2.94
N LEU A 69 -14.67 -5.94 -3.18
CA LEU A 69 -13.96 -5.19 -2.14
C LEU A 69 -14.40 -3.73 -2.08
N THR A 70 -14.39 -3.03 -3.22
CA THR A 70 -14.61 -1.58 -3.28
C THR A 70 -15.93 -1.13 -2.64
N PRO A 71 -17.10 -1.77 -2.90
CA PRO A 71 -18.37 -1.35 -2.30
C PRO A 71 -18.37 -1.49 -0.78
N LYS A 72 -17.73 -2.55 -0.26
CA LYS A 72 -17.64 -2.80 1.18
C LYS A 72 -16.71 -1.80 1.87
N LEU A 73 -15.56 -1.51 1.27
CA LEU A 73 -14.65 -0.46 1.75
C LEU A 73 -15.32 0.93 1.70
N PHE A 74 -16.12 1.20 0.67
CA PHE A 74 -16.85 2.46 0.57
C PHE A 74 -17.87 2.62 1.69
N ASN A 75 -18.61 1.57 2.00
CA ASN A 75 -19.54 1.55 3.14
C ASN A 75 -18.81 1.83 4.47
N ILE A 76 -17.65 1.21 4.69
CA ILE A 76 -16.83 1.47 5.89
C ILE A 76 -16.32 2.93 5.88
N ALA A 77 -15.85 3.44 4.73
CA ALA A 77 -15.40 4.82 4.58
C ALA A 77 -16.48 5.83 4.99
N GLN A 78 -17.72 5.61 4.55
CA GLN A 78 -18.84 6.47 4.89
C GLN A 78 -19.23 6.39 6.37
N ASN A 79 -19.37 5.18 6.91
CA ASN A 79 -19.92 4.95 8.24
C ASN A 79 -18.91 5.16 9.36
N ALA A 80 -17.67 4.67 9.19
CA ALA A 80 -16.64 4.75 10.22
C ALA A 80 -15.76 6.01 10.12
N PHE A 81 -15.58 6.56 8.89
CA PHE A 81 -14.66 7.66 8.64
C PHE A 81 -15.33 8.93 8.08
N ASN A 82 -16.67 8.95 8.02
CA ASN A 82 -17.47 10.09 7.53
C ASN A 82 -17.01 10.59 6.13
N TYR A 83 -16.60 9.67 5.27
CA TYR A 83 -16.18 9.99 3.91
C TYR A 83 -17.36 10.49 3.07
N LYS A 84 -17.16 11.62 2.37
CA LYS A 84 -18.20 12.29 1.56
C LYS A 84 -17.85 12.33 0.06
N GLY A 85 -16.74 11.68 -0.32
CA GLY A 85 -16.30 11.65 -1.71
C GLY A 85 -16.95 10.56 -2.55
N ASP A 86 -16.43 10.40 -3.76
CA ASP A 86 -16.89 9.44 -4.75
C ASP A 86 -16.38 8.02 -4.46
N SER A 87 -17.21 7.00 -4.71
CA SER A 87 -16.81 5.58 -4.65
C SER A 87 -15.78 5.19 -5.73
N LEU A 88 -15.68 5.98 -6.81
CA LEU A 88 -14.69 5.79 -7.88
C LEU A 88 -13.35 6.49 -7.58
N ASN A 89 -13.22 7.16 -6.43
CA ASN A 89 -11.97 7.80 -6.04
C ASN A 89 -10.93 6.75 -5.62
N GLN A 90 -10.24 6.22 -6.62
CA GLN A 90 -9.20 5.20 -6.49
C GLN A 90 -7.94 5.64 -7.23
N TYR A 91 -6.79 5.23 -6.71
CA TYR A 91 -5.49 5.48 -7.31
C TYR A 91 -4.63 4.22 -7.23
N HIS A 92 -4.21 3.70 -8.37
CA HIS A 92 -3.50 2.43 -8.46
C HIS A 92 -2.15 2.62 -9.13
N ILE A 93 -1.08 2.09 -8.53
CA ILE A 93 0.28 2.15 -9.05
C ILE A 93 0.98 0.79 -8.99
N ALA A 94 1.82 0.52 -9.97
CA ALA A 94 2.84 -0.52 -9.90
C ALA A 94 4.15 0.11 -9.40
N ARG A 95 4.80 -0.55 -8.43
CA ARG A 95 6.09 -0.12 -7.87
C ARG A 95 7.12 -1.22 -8.05
N LYS A 96 8.17 -0.92 -8.80
CA LYS A 96 9.31 -1.78 -9.04
C LYS A 96 10.54 -1.22 -8.32
N VAL A 97 11.19 -2.05 -7.51
CA VAL A 97 12.40 -1.67 -6.77
C VAL A 97 13.52 -2.62 -7.14
N GLU A 98 14.53 -2.09 -7.80
CA GLU A 98 15.72 -2.84 -8.19
C GLU A 98 16.62 -3.11 -6.97
N PRO A 99 17.39 -4.23 -6.97
CA PRO A 99 18.35 -4.52 -5.94
C PRO A 99 19.35 -3.36 -5.71
N GLY A 100 19.62 -3.05 -4.45
CA GLY A 100 20.55 -1.98 -4.07
C GLY A 100 20.01 -0.56 -4.21
N ASN A 101 18.74 -0.37 -4.59
CA ASN A 101 18.13 0.98 -4.69
C ASN A 101 17.84 1.57 -3.30
N SER A 102 18.81 2.31 -2.76
CA SER A 102 18.71 2.93 -1.43
C SER A 102 17.68 4.07 -1.34
N LYS A 103 17.27 4.66 -2.47
CA LYS A 103 16.28 5.76 -2.50
C LYS A 103 14.87 5.31 -2.13
N GLU A 104 14.60 4.02 -2.18
CA GLU A 104 13.27 3.45 -1.97
C GLU A 104 13.10 2.77 -0.59
N MET A 105 14.10 2.84 0.28
CA MET A 105 14.05 2.26 1.62
C MET A 105 13.80 3.31 2.71
N TYR A 106 13.19 2.89 3.82
CA TYR A 106 12.98 3.67 5.05
C TYR A 106 12.32 5.05 4.85
N ARG A 107 11.48 5.21 3.83
CA ARG A 107 10.73 6.45 3.57
C ARG A 107 9.38 6.42 4.29
N ALA A 108 9.41 6.37 5.61
CA ALA A 108 8.20 6.26 6.42
C ALA A 108 7.22 7.41 6.17
N HIS A 109 5.96 7.08 5.88
CA HIS A 109 4.90 8.04 5.61
C HIS A 109 3.51 7.47 5.93
N PHE A 110 2.54 8.36 5.98
CA PHE A 110 1.12 8.03 5.95
C PHE A 110 0.56 8.32 4.56
N ASP A 111 -0.31 7.48 4.07
CA ASP A 111 -1.00 7.73 2.82
C ASP A 111 -2.00 8.89 2.91
N SER A 112 -2.42 9.39 1.76
CA SER A 112 -3.52 10.35 1.68
C SER A 112 -4.88 9.67 1.65
N HIS A 113 -4.93 8.44 1.13
CA HIS A 113 -6.14 7.65 0.99
C HIS A 113 -6.53 6.96 2.30
N LEU A 114 -7.82 6.70 2.48
CA LEU A 114 -8.33 6.02 3.67
C LEU A 114 -7.81 4.58 3.75
N PHE A 115 -7.82 3.86 2.64
CA PHE A 115 -7.32 2.50 2.61
C PHE A 115 -6.23 2.33 1.57
N THR A 116 -5.27 1.48 1.90
CA THR A 116 -4.19 1.06 1.00
C THR A 116 -4.07 -0.44 1.04
N MET A 117 -4.08 -1.06 -0.14
CA MET A 117 -3.79 -2.48 -0.31
C MET A 117 -2.46 -2.64 -1.03
N VAL A 118 -1.51 -3.31 -0.37
CA VAL A 118 -0.23 -3.71 -0.96
C VAL A 118 -0.36 -5.14 -1.46
N ILE A 119 -0.20 -5.32 -2.77
CA ILE A 119 -0.34 -6.61 -3.45
C ILE A 119 1.05 -7.06 -3.91
N PRO A 120 1.60 -8.14 -3.35
CA PRO A 120 2.87 -8.70 -3.82
C PRO A 120 2.70 -9.36 -5.19
N VAL A 121 3.55 -9.00 -6.16
CA VAL A 121 3.57 -9.60 -7.50
C VAL A 121 4.86 -10.38 -7.73
N LYS A 122 6.01 -9.80 -7.33
CA LYS A 122 7.30 -10.47 -7.34
C LYS A 122 8.08 -10.07 -6.09
N ILE A 123 8.50 -11.06 -5.33
CA ILE A 123 9.31 -10.89 -4.12
C ILE A 123 10.63 -11.60 -4.39
N PRO A 124 11.77 -10.87 -4.39
CA PRO A 124 13.06 -11.48 -4.63
C PRO A 124 13.49 -12.34 -3.45
N GLU A 125 14.20 -13.42 -3.73
CA GLU A 125 14.85 -14.19 -2.68
C GLU A 125 16.04 -13.42 -2.12
N SER A 126 16.23 -13.50 -0.81
CA SER A 126 17.35 -12.92 -0.08
C SER A 126 17.87 -13.94 0.93
N ALA A 127 19.19 -14.04 1.03
CA ALA A 127 19.85 -14.83 2.09
C ALA A 127 19.80 -14.12 3.45
N GLU A 128 19.56 -12.82 3.46
CA GLU A 128 19.46 -12.00 4.68
C GLU A 128 18.01 -11.82 5.08
N GLU A 129 17.74 -11.88 6.36
CA GLU A 129 16.44 -11.58 6.93
C GLU A 129 16.00 -10.17 6.50
N ASN A 130 14.75 -10.04 6.03
CA ASN A 130 14.17 -8.79 5.54
C ASN A 130 14.86 -8.16 4.31
N GLY A 131 15.84 -8.83 3.68
CA GLY A 131 16.58 -8.32 2.53
C GLY A 131 15.77 -8.23 1.22
N SER A 132 14.57 -8.82 1.18
CA SER A 132 13.65 -8.80 0.03
C SER A 132 12.82 -7.53 -0.08
N GLY A 133 13.03 -6.53 0.78
CA GLY A 133 12.29 -5.28 0.77
C GLY A 133 10.89 -5.37 1.39
N GLY A 134 10.69 -6.22 2.39
CA GLY A 134 9.44 -6.36 3.13
C GLY A 134 8.88 -5.04 3.66
N LEU A 135 7.61 -5.01 3.99
CA LEU A 135 6.94 -3.84 4.55
C LEU A 135 7.12 -3.77 6.06
N ILE A 136 7.49 -2.59 6.56
CA ILE A 136 7.43 -2.22 7.97
C ILE A 136 6.22 -1.34 8.16
N TYR A 137 5.34 -1.64 9.11
CA TYR A 137 4.15 -0.82 9.34
C TYR A 137 3.77 -0.76 10.82
N PHE A 138 3.14 0.36 11.18
CA PHE A 138 2.67 0.67 12.53
C PHE A 138 1.18 1.03 12.42
N PRO A 139 0.28 0.06 12.59
CA PRO A 139 -1.15 0.31 12.46
C PRO A 139 -1.62 1.24 13.59
N ASN A 140 -2.60 2.09 13.28
CA ASN A 140 -3.18 3.03 14.23
C ASN A 140 -2.13 3.93 14.94
N ALA A 141 -1.02 4.23 14.26
CA ALA A 141 0.09 5.05 14.79
C ALA A 141 -0.30 6.50 15.06
N ARG A 142 -1.44 6.95 14.54
CA ARG A 142 -2.05 8.25 14.84
C ARG A 142 -3.58 8.17 14.77
N LYS A 143 -4.23 9.15 15.38
CA LYS A 143 -5.69 9.35 15.18
C LYS A 143 -5.98 9.76 13.73
N MET A 144 -7.18 9.42 13.25
CA MET A 144 -7.65 9.88 11.94
C MET A 144 -7.63 11.41 11.89
N PRO A 145 -6.98 12.02 10.86
CA PRO A 145 -6.97 13.46 10.71
C PRO A 145 -8.39 14.01 10.49
N SER A 146 -8.75 15.06 11.23
CA SER A 146 -10.07 15.68 11.13
C SER A 146 -10.26 16.54 9.88
N ASN A 147 -9.16 17.00 9.28
CA ASN A 147 -9.14 17.84 8.07
C ASN A 147 -7.78 17.76 7.36
N GLU A 148 -7.71 18.35 6.16
CA GLU A 148 -6.51 18.35 5.33
C GLU A 148 -5.29 19.00 6.00
N ILE A 149 -5.50 20.09 6.75
CA ILE A 149 -4.42 20.80 7.45
C ILE A 149 -3.83 19.91 8.55
N SER A 150 -4.68 19.27 9.36
CA SER A 150 -4.21 18.34 10.40
C SER A 150 -3.48 17.13 9.81
N ASN A 151 -3.89 16.66 8.63
CA ASN A 151 -3.21 15.61 7.90
C ASN A 151 -1.81 16.06 7.43
N PHE A 152 -1.72 17.27 6.86
CA PHE A 152 -0.45 17.83 6.41
C PHE A 152 0.53 18.05 7.57
N ILE A 153 0.08 18.67 8.66
CA ILE A 153 0.87 18.88 9.86
C ILE A 153 1.34 17.54 10.44
N GLY A 154 0.42 16.55 10.56
CA GLY A 154 0.76 15.21 11.04
C GLY A 154 1.83 14.53 10.18
N LYS A 155 1.74 14.64 8.86
CA LYS A 155 2.76 14.09 7.94
C LYS A 155 4.12 14.80 8.12
N ALA A 156 4.13 16.11 8.29
CA ALA A 156 5.36 16.88 8.51
C ALA A 156 6.06 16.45 9.82
N PHE A 157 5.31 16.30 10.91
CA PHE A 157 5.86 15.85 12.20
C PHE A 157 6.45 14.43 12.14
N HIS A 158 5.90 13.54 11.32
CA HIS A 158 6.39 12.17 11.21
C HIS A 158 7.56 12.01 10.23
N LYS A 159 7.89 13.03 9.45
CA LYS A 159 9.02 13.00 8.51
C LYS A 159 10.37 12.70 9.20
N LYS A 160 10.52 13.06 10.48
CA LYS A 160 11.70 12.74 11.30
C LYS A 160 11.94 11.22 11.50
N TYR A 161 10.92 10.40 11.27
CA TYR A 161 11.00 8.94 11.37
C TYR A 161 11.31 8.26 10.02
N ALA A 162 11.58 9.03 8.97
CA ALA A 162 11.93 8.51 7.64
C ALA A 162 13.42 8.13 7.55
N SER A 163 13.91 7.39 8.55
CA SER A 163 15.24 6.76 8.61
C SER A 163 15.16 5.50 9.48
N LYS A 164 16.18 4.64 9.44
CA LYS A 164 16.23 3.44 10.27
C LYS A 164 16.20 3.79 11.75
N GLU A 165 17.06 4.71 12.19
CA GLU A 165 17.15 5.18 13.58
C GLU A 165 15.86 5.88 14.03
N GLY A 166 15.19 6.59 13.12
CA GLY A 166 13.89 7.20 13.37
C GLY A 166 12.81 6.16 13.62
N LEU A 167 12.77 5.09 12.81
CA LEU A 167 11.82 3.99 12.97
C LEU A 167 12.07 3.20 14.27
N ASP A 168 13.34 2.96 14.63
CA ASP A 168 13.70 2.30 15.89
C ASP A 168 13.20 3.11 17.09
N LYS A 169 13.34 4.44 17.08
CA LYS A 169 12.76 5.33 18.10
C LYS A 169 11.23 5.28 18.10
N PHE A 170 10.59 5.20 16.93
CA PHE A 170 9.15 5.15 16.82
C PHE A 170 8.59 3.82 17.37
N SER A 171 9.29 2.71 17.17
CA SER A 171 8.92 1.38 17.67
C SER A 171 8.92 1.25 19.19
N ASN A 172 9.62 2.14 19.90
CA ASN A 172 9.55 2.18 21.37
C ASN A 172 8.19 2.59 21.93
N ALA A 173 7.38 3.32 21.13
CA ALA A 173 6.07 3.83 21.54
C ALA A 173 4.90 3.21 20.76
N HIS A 174 5.18 2.47 19.68
CA HIS A 174 4.17 1.91 18.79
C HIS A 174 4.52 0.48 18.41
N GLU A 175 3.52 -0.38 18.33
CA GLU A 175 3.70 -1.77 17.91
C GLU A 175 4.16 -1.83 16.45
N LYS A 176 5.40 -2.25 16.24
CA LYS A 176 5.97 -2.51 14.91
C LYS A 176 5.49 -3.86 14.39
N LYS A 177 5.06 -3.87 13.15
CA LYS A 177 4.76 -5.09 12.40
C LYS A 177 5.57 -5.12 11.12
N GLU A 178 5.88 -6.32 10.67
CA GLU A 178 6.65 -6.56 9.45
C GLU A 178 5.94 -7.59 8.58
N GLU A 179 6.00 -7.39 7.26
CA GLU A 179 5.43 -8.30 6.28
C GLU A 179 6.43 -8.56 5.16
N SER A 180 6.90 -9.80 5.08
CA SER A 180 7.85 -10.22 4.04
C SER A 180 7.20 -10.45 2.68
N PHE A 181 5.90 -10.72 2.67
CA PHE A 181 5.10 -11.09 1.49
C PHE A 181 5.49 -12.44 0.82
N MET A 182 6.29 -13.28 1.46
CA MET A 182 6.70 -14.58 0.91
C MET A 182 5.52 -15.53 0.65
N ASP A 183 4.40 -15.32 1.35
CA ASP A 183 3.15 -16.05 1.13
C ASP A 183 2.25 -15.44 0.07
N TYR A 184 2.67 -14.36 -0.57
CA TYR A 184 1.90 -13.63 -1.57
C TYR A 184 0.50 -13.24 -1.09
N GLN A 185 0.36 -12.97 0.21
CA GLN A 185 -0.86 -12.45 0.81
C GLN A 185 -0.87 -10.93 0.70
N PRO A 186 -1.86 -10.31 0.02
CA PRO A 186 -2.01 -8.87 0.05
C PRO A 186 -2.28 -8.37 1.47
N LEU A 187 -1.72 -7.21 1.82
CA LEU A 187 -1.98 -6.52 3.06
C LEU A 187 -2.86 -5.28 2.79
N LEU A 188 -4.02 -5.24 3.43
CA LEU A 188 -4.93 -4.09 3.41
C LEU A 188 -4.85 -3.38 4.75
N PHE A 189 -4.65 -2.04 4.75
CA PHE A 189 -4.58 -1.26 5.99
C PHE A 189 -5.22 0.12 5.84
N ILE A 190 -5.49 0.77 6.97
CA ILE A 190 -6.01 2.13 7.01
C ILE A 190 -4.85 3.09 6.77
N GLY A 191 -4.73 3.60 5.53
CA GLY A 191 -3.56 4.34 5.05
C GLY A 191 -3.30 5.63 5.80
N ASN A 192 -4.35 6.36 6.17
CA ASN A 192 -4.24 7.64 6.89
C ASN A 192 -3.72 7.50 8.33
N THR A 193 -3.85 6.34 8.96
CA THR A 193 -3.46 6.12 10.36
C THR A 193 -2.28 5.17 10.53
N THR A 194 -1.88 4.48 9.47
CA THR A 194 -0.76 3.53 9.47
C THR A 194 0.51 4.19 8.94
N LEU A 195 1.48 4.39 9.81
CA LEU A 195 2.84 4.76 9.37
C LEU A 195 3.49 3.53 8.74
N HIS A 196 4.01 3.67 7.52
CA HIS A 196 4.60 2.52 6.84
C HIS A 196 5.79 2.90 5.97
N THR A 197 6.65 1.92 5.72
CA THR A 197 7.82 2.01 4.85
C THR A 197 8.24 0.60 4.43
N ASN A 198 9.33 0.49 3.65
CA ASN A 198 9.88 -0.80 3.28
C ASN A 198 11.33 -0.95 3.77
N HIS A 199 11.72 -2.18 4.02
CA HIS A 199 13.11 -2.57 4.06
C HIS A 199 13.79 -2.36 2.70
N ALA A 200 15.10 -2.41 2.69
CA ALA A 200 15.87 -2.42 1.44
C ALA A 200 15.61 -3.70 0.64
N VAL A 201 15.61 -3.58 -0.69
CA VAL A 201 15.90 -4.71 -1.56
C VAL A 201 17.43 -4.75 -1.70
N LEU A 202 18.06 -5.71 -1.06
CA LEU A 202 19.53 -5.77 -0.97
C LEU A 202 20.16 -6.01 -2.34
N SER A 203 21.38 -5.53 -2.53
CA SER A 203 22.13 -5.74 -3.78
C SER A 203 22.46 -7.22 -4.04
N SER A 204 22.41 -8.06 -2.99
CA SER A 204 22.57 -9.52 -3.08
C SER A 204 21.35 -10.24 -3.67
N CYS A 205 20.19 -9.57 -3.78
CA CYS A 205 19.02 -10.16 -4.41
C CYS A 205 19.22 -10.36 -5.90
N SER A 206 18.78 -11.51 -6.43
CA SER A 206 18.90 -11.87 -7.85
C SER A 206 17.90 -11.18 -8.76
N SER A 207 16.86 -10.54 -8.20
CA SER A 207 15.78 -9.90 -8.95
C SER A 207 15.18 -8.70 -8.22
N TYR A 208 14.42 -7.91 -8.97
CA TYR A 208 13.66 -6.79 -8.43
C TYR A 208 12.46 -7.24 -7.58
N ARG A 209 12.00 -6.36 -6.69
CA ARG A 209 10.69 -6.46 -6.04
C ARG A 209 9.64 -5.71 -6.86
N LEU A 210 8.48 -6.34 -7.11
CA LEU A 210 7.33 -5.71 -7.74
C LEU A 210 6.10 -5.85 -6.85
N THR A 211 5.47 -4.73 -6.55
CA THR A 211 4.19 -4.67 -5.81
C THR A 211 3.21 -3.77 -6.55
N PHE A 212 1.91 -4.09 -6.46
CA PHE A 212 0.87 -3.13 -6.78
C PHE A 212 0.38 -2.47 -5.51
N LEU A 213 0.08 -1.19 -5.61
CA LEU A 213 -0.54 -0.42 -4.55
C LEU A 213 -1.90 0.03 -5.04
N ALA A 214 -2.96 -0.43 -4.38
CA ALA A 214 -4.31 0.02 -4.64
C ALA A 214 -4.77 0.93 -3.49
N HIS A 215 -4.95 2.20 -3.80
CA HIS A 215 -5.40 3.22 -2.85
C HIS A 215 -6.86 3.55 -3.09
N PHE A 216 -7.63 3.63 -2.01
CA PHE A 216 -9.07 3.88 -2.05
C PHE A 216 -9.42 5.10 -1.20
N PHE A 217 -10.21 6.00 -1.78
CA PHE A 217 -10.90 7.11 -1.13
C PHE A 217 -9.97 8.13 -0.49
N ASP A 218 -9.49 9.07 -1.31
CA ASP A 218 -8.78 10.27 -0.80
C ASP A 218 -9.80 11.25 -0.21
N PRO A 219 -9.79 11.50 1.10
CA PRO A 219 -10.70 12.44 1.74
C PRO A 219 -10.35 13.91 1.48
N SER A 220 -9.27 14.19 0.77
CA SER A 220 -8.86 15.57 0.46
C SER A 220 -9.85 16.24 -0.49
N PRO A 221 -10.24 17.52 -0.25
CA PRO A 221 -11.10 18.24 -1.16
C PRO A 221 -10.49 18.35 -2.57
N LYS A 222 -11.32 18.33 -3.62
CA LYS A 222 -10.85 18.48 -5.02
C LYS A 222 -10.00 19.73 -5.25
N TYR A 223 -10.23 20.80 -4.50
CA TYR A 223 -9.55 22.10 -4.60
C TYR A 223 -8.78 22.49 -3.33
N GLY A 224 -8.32 21.53 -2.54
CA GLY A 224 -7.56 21.77 -1.32
C GLY A 224 -6.05 21.99 -1.55
N VAL A 225 -5.33 22.23 -0.46
CA VAL A 225 -3.86 22.42 -0.45
C VAL A 225 -3.13 21.22 -1.06
N GLY A 226 -3.65 20.00 -0.87
CA GLY A 226 -3.08 18.77 -1.44
C GLY A 226 -3.17 18.71 -2.95
N SER A 227 -4.23 19.25 -3.57
CA SER A 227 -4.35 19.33 -5.03
C SER A 227 -3.37 20.36 -5.62
N LEU A 228 -3.15 21.47 -4.94
CA LEU A 228 -2.16 22.50 -5.34
C LEU A 228 -0.73 21.93 -5.27
N LEU A 229 -0.39 21.23 -4.20
CA LEU A 229 0.93 20.60 -4.05
C LEU A 229 1.18 19.48 -5.07
N ARG A 230 0.15 18.71 -5.47
CA ARG A 230 0.25 17.75 -6.57
C ARG A 230 0.54 18.41 -7.90
N LEU A 231 -0.10 19.53 -8.21
CA LEU A 231 0.17 20.33 -9.42
C LEU A 231 1.60 20.86 -9.46
N ILE A 232 2.16 21.30 -8.33
CA ILE A 232 3.55 21.79 -8.24
C ILE A 232 4.55 20.64 -8.40
N ARG A 233 4.26 19.46 -7.86
CA ARG A 233 5.17 18.29 -7.93
C ARG A 233 5.22 17.64 -9.31
N ASN A 234 4.16 17.75 -10.11
CA ASN A 234 4.06 17.17 -11.45
C ASN A 234 4.53 18.14 -12.56
N ARG A 235 5.11 19.26 -12.21
CA ARG A 235 5.89 20.16 -13.07
C ARG A 235 7.38 19.98 -12.86
#